data_89e2f39754156352262de68eb052eab8
#
_entry.id   89e2f39754156352262de68eb052eab8
#
_cell.length_a   1.000
_cell.length_b   1.000
_cell.length_c   1.000
_cell.angle_alpha   90.00
_cell.angle_beta   90.00
_cell.angle_gamma   90.00
#
_symmetry.space_group_name_H-M   'P 1'
#
loop_
_entity.id
_entity.type
_entity.pdbx_description
1 polymer ?
#
loop_
_entity_poly.entity_id
_entity_poly.type
_entity_poly.pdbx_seq_one_letter_code
_entity_poly.pdbx_strand_id
1 'polypeptide(L)'
;MNLNQSRRSFIQKSLIAGAGLTLIDPFSAQAMMKKSKMKLGLVTYQWGKDWDLPTLIANCEKTGLLGIELRTEHAHGVETTLSASQRADVKKRFADSSVTCVGYGANFEYHSPDQAAVRKNIEGTKAYLDLCKEIGATGIKVKPNGIPNEVPREKTIAQIAASLNECGKYAGNIGQVIRVEVHGNISQEIPNMKAIFEQVTEKSVKMCWNCNDQDLLPPGLEANFNSVKKWFGDTVHIRELNVGEYPYQDLMNLFVKMNYDGWILLEARTEPADRIAAMKEQLEVFNKMIGNA
;
A
#
# COMPACT_ATOMS: atom_id res chain seq x y z
N MET A 1 11.87 36.66 73.55
CA MET A 1 11.45 35.95 72.34
C MET A 1 11.06 36.99 71.28
N ASN A 2 11.96 37.25 70.34
CA ASN A 2 11.78 38.32 69.35
C ASN A 2 11.24 37.71 68.02
N LEU A 3 9.99 37.98 67.70
CA LEU A 3 9.38 37.78 66.40
C LEU A 3 9.42 39.09 65.62
N ASN A 4 10.44 39.22 64.82
CA ASN A 4 10.47 40.23 63.76
C ASN A 4 11.27 39.70 62.55
N GLN A 5 10.62 38.79 61.81
CA GLN A 5 11.10 38.56 60.45
C GLN A 5 10.36 39.51 59.51
N SER A 6 11.14 40.44 58.97
CA SER A 6 10.75 41.56 58.17
C SER A 6 10.08 41.07 56.88
N ARG A 7 8.95 41.69 56.52
CA ARG A 7 8.23 41.52 55.25
C ARG A 7 9.13 41.66 54.00
N ARG A 8 10.28 42.24 54.15
CA ARG A 8 11.29 42.39 53.08
C ARG A 8 11.99 41.08 52.70
N SER A 9 12.22 40.18 53.66
CA SER A 9 12.87 38.90 53.39
C SER A 9 11.92 37.90 52.70
N PHE A 10 10.62 38.06 52.88
CA PHE A 10 9.61 37.23 52.20
C PHE A 10 9.48 37.63 50.72
N ILE A 11 9.50 38.90 50.39
CA ILE A 11 9.44 39.41 49.02
C ILE A 11 10.69 39.05 48.23
N GLN A 12 11.89 39.07 48.85
CA GLN A 12 13.12 38.65 48.18
C GLN A 12 13.21 37.15 47.91
N LYS A 13 12.59 36.32 48.74
CA LYS A 13 12.52 34.84 48.47
C LYS A 13 11.45 34.43 47.46
N SER A 14 10.42 35.28 47.29
CA SER A 14 9.37 35.05 46.28
C SER A 14 9.78 35.46 44.86
N LEU A 15 10.81 36.29 44.71
CA LEU A 15 11.32 36.77 43.42
C LEU A 15 12.36 35.83 42.77
N ILE A 16 12.87 34.83 43.49
CA ILE A 16 13.84 33.84 42.97
C ILE A 16 13.15 32.55 42.51
N ALA A 17 11.88 32.33 42.87
CA ALA A 17 11.12 31.17 42.43
C ALA A 17 10.31 31.39 41.15
N GLY A 18 10.38 32.58 40.54
CA GLY A 18 9.59 32.97 39.37
C GLY A 18 10.35 33.07 38.04
N ALA A 19 11.63 32.68 37.97
CA ALA A 19 12.46 32.82 36.77
C ALA A 19 12.80 31.46 36.09
N GLY A 20 11.90 30.51 36.17
CA GLY A 20 12.00 29.20 35.50
C GLY A 20 10.93 28.97 34.45
N LEU A 21 10.39 30.03 33.86
CA LEU A 21 9.68 29.90 32.58
C LEU A 21 10.76 29.70 31.51
N THR A 22 11.13 28.44 31.28
CA THR A 22 11.78 28.07 30.03
C THR A 22 10.83 28.51 28.94
N LEU A 23 11.17 29.54 28.21
CA LEU A 23 10.60 29.87 26.92
C LEU A 23 10.80 28.58 26.07
N ILE A 24 9.77 27.75 25.99
CA ILE A 24 9.73 26.69 25.01
C ILE A 24 9.70 27.46 23.69
N ASP A 25 10.84 27.46 23.02
CA ASP A 25 10.99 28.04 21.70
C ASP A 25 9.94 27.36 20.80
N PRO A 26 8.98 28.09 20.20
CA PRO A 26 8.01 27.52 19.32
C PRO A 26 8.65 26.82 18.10
N PHE A 27 9.92 27.09 17.79
CA PHE A 27 10.73 26.36 16.83
C PHE A 27 11.18 24.98 17.33
N SER A 28 11.26 24.73 18.65
CA SER A 28 11.64 23.41 19.16
C SER A 28 10.49 22.37 19.10
N ALA A 29 9.24 22.83 19.03
CA ALA A 29 8.08 21.92 18.82
C ALA A 29 7.96 21.41 17.39
N GLN A 30 8.61 22.04 16.41
CA GLN A 30 8.66 21.63 15.01
C GLN A 30 9.74 20.55 14.74
N ALA A 31 10.61 20.30 15.71
CA ALA A 31 11.83 19.50 15.53
C ALA A 31 11.65 17.99 15.75
N MET A 32 10.43 17.46 15.90
CA MET A 32 10.21 16.02 16.09
C MET A 32 9.02 15.45 15.30
N MET A 33 8.78 15.91 14.11
CA MET A 33 7.96 15.13 13.19
C MET A 33 8.79 13.90 12.81
N LYS A 34 8.43 12.75 13.38
CA LYS A 34 9.05 11.46 13.06
C LYS A 34 8.91 11.24 11.55
N LYS A 35 10.04 11.11 10.85
CA LYS A 35 10.01 10.82 9.41
C LYS A 35 9.09 9.63 9.11
N SER A 36 8.26 9.77 8.11
CA SER A 36 7.42 8.69 7.64
C SER A 36 8.29 7.51 7.16
N LYS A 37 7.82 6.29 7.44
CA LYS A 37 8.48 5.06 7.00
C LYS A 37 7.91 4.51 5.69
N MET A 38 6.91 5.16 5.13
CA MET A 38 6.36 4.79 3.83
C MET A 38 7.43 4.83 2.75
N LYS A 39 7.33 3.94 1.79
CA LYS A 39 8.25 3.79 0.67
C LYS A 39 7.49 3.88 -0.63
N LEU A 40 8.03 4.61 -1.63
CA LEU A 40 7.48 4.61 -2.98
C LEU A 40 8.07 3.48 -3.80
N GLY A 41 7.22 2.76 -4.52
CA GLY A 41 7.60 1.72 -5.47
C GLY A 41 6.83 1.84 -6.77
N LEU A 42 7.04 0.89 -7.68
CA LEU A 42 6.44 0.84 -9.00
C LEU A 42 5.62 -0.44 -9.18
N VAL A 43 4.40 -0.32 -9.71
CA VAL A 43 3.72 -1.42 -10.40
C VAL A 43 4.15 -1.40 -11.86
N THR A 44 4.55 -2.54 -12.42
CA THR A 44 4.97 -2.61 -13.84
C THR A 44 3.81 -2.42 -14.81
N TYR A 45 2.92 -1.45 -14.57
CA TYR A 45 1.79 -1.15 -15.43
C TYR A 45 2.24 -0.41 -16.70
N GLN A 46 1.87 0.87 -16.91
CA GLN A 46 2.28 1.54 -18.15
C GLN A 46 3.77 1.87 -18.20
N TRP A 47 4.37 2.22 -17.05
CA TRP A 47 5.76 2.70 -17.06
C TRP A 47 6.82 1.59 -17.05
N GLY A 48 6.46 0.35 -16.72
CA GLY A 48 7.40 -0.78 -16.66
C GLY A 48 7.04 -1.96 -17.55
N LYS A 49 5.93 -1.91 -18.30
CA LYS A 49 5.38 -3.07 -19.03
C LYS A 49 6.31 -3.67 -20.09
N ASP A 50 7.14 -2.85 -20.71
CA ASP A 50 8.01 -3.18 -21.83
C ASP A 50 9.50 -3.32 -21.43
N TRP A 51 9.81 -3.26 -20.14
CA TRP A 51 11.16 -3.49 -19.66
C TRP A 51 11.38 -4.96 -19.27
N ASP A 52 12.49 -5.53 -19.75
CA ASP A 52 12.95 -6.81 -19.21
C ASP A 52 13.38 -6.67 -17.74
N LEU A 53 13.56 -7.79 -17.06
CA LEU A 53 13.84 -7.77 -15.61
C LEU A 53 15.13 -7.00 -15.25
N PRO A 54 16.27 -7.17 -15.94
CA PRO A 54 17.47 -6.38 -15.67
C PRO A 54 17.26 -4.87 -15.85
N THR A 55 16.62 -4.46 -16.94
CA THR A 55 16.31 -3.05 -17.23
C THR A 55 15.36 -2.46 -16.19
N LEU A 56 14.35 -3.22 -15.78
CA LEU A 56 13.38 -2.82 -14.75
C LEU A 56 14.08 -2.55 -13.42
N ILE A 57 14.93 -3.47 -12.96
CA ILE A 57 15.70 -3.32 -11.72
C ILE A 57 16.61 -2.09 -11.80
N ALA A 58 17.42 -1.98 -12.86
CA ALA A 58 18.35 -0.86 -13.05
C ALA A 58 17.63 0.51 -13.08
N ASN A 59 16.47 0.60 -13.74
CA ASN A 59 15.69 1.82 -13.78
C ASN A 59 15.09 2.19 -12.41
N CYS A 60 14.65 1.20 -11.64
CA CYS A 60 14.17 1.43 -10.27
C CYS A 60 15.31 1.87 -9.34
N GLU A 61 16.50 1.28 -9.43
CA GLU A 61 17.68 1.75 -8.69
C GLU A 61 18.05 3.19 -9.05
N LYS A 62 18.10 3.51 -10.34
CA LYS A 62 18.44 4.85 -10.87
C LYS A 62 17.46 5.94 -10.40
N THR A 63 16.21 5.59 -10.17
CA THR A 63 15.14 6.53 -9.81
C THR A 63 14.83 6.58 -8.32
N GLY A 64 15.26 5.56 -7.54
CA GLY A 64 14.97 5.44 -6.12
C GLY A 64 13.59 4.84 -5.80
N LEU A 65 12.83 4.34 -6.80
CA LEU A 65 11.62 3.57 -6.57
C LEU A 65 11.98 2.12 -6.28
N LEU A 66 12.41 1.85 -5.04
CA LEU A 66 13.08 0.61 -4.66
C LEU A 66 12.15 -0.58 -4.35
N GLY A 67 10.87 -0.51 -4.68
CA GLY A 67 9.93 -1.62 -4.58
C GLY A 67 9.24 -1.86 -5.92
N ILE A 68 9.11 -3.12 -6.31
CA ILE A 68 8.44 -3.49 -7.57
C ILE A 68 7.32 -4.49 -7.29
N GLU A 69 6.12 -4.19 -7.79
CA GLU A 69 5.07 -5.17 -8.02
C GLU A 69 5.07 -5.54 -9.51
N LEU A 70 5.39 -6.79 -9.81
CA LEU A 70 5.38 -7.34 -11.17
C LEU A 70 3.94 -7.61 -11.63
N ARG A 71 3.62 -7.36 -12.88
CA ARG A 71 2.32 -7.73 -13.46
C ARG A 71 2.46 -8.87 -14.47
N THR A 72 1.40 -9.66 -14.60
CA THR A 72 1.32 -10.77 -15.56
C THR A 72 1.53 -10.29 -17.01
N GLU A 73 2.18 -11.11 -17.80
CA GLU A 73 2.31 -10.95 -19.27
C GLU A 73 3.13 -9.70 -19.70
N HIS A 74 3.94 -9.14 -18.80
CA HIS A 74 4.84 -8.04 -19.12
C HIS A 74 6.23 -8.51 -19.57
N ALA A 75 7.01 -7.63 -20.19
CA ALA A 75 8.29 -7.95 -20.81
C ALA A 75 9.37 -8.49 -19.86
N HIS A 76 9.22 -8.28 -18.52
CA HIS A 76 10.12 -8.87 -17.52
C HIS A 76 10.12 -10.41 -17.56
N GLY A 77 9.10 -11.06 -18.13
CA GLY A 77 9.03 -12.51 -18.36
C GLY A 77 9.00 -13.39 -17.11
N VAL A 78 8.72 -12.82 -15.94
CA VAL A 78 8.63 -13.60 -14.69
C VAL A 78 7.22 -14.20 -14.60
N GLU A 79 7.10 -15.49 -14.92
CA GLU A 79 5.81 -16.16 -15.03
C GLU A 79 5.84 -17.56 -14.39
N THR A 80 4.68 -18.14 -14.15
CA THR A 80 4.56 -19.48 -13.53
C THR A 80 5.17 -20.60 -14.39
N THR A 81 5.42 -20.34 -15.67
CA THR A 81 6.07 -21.28 -16.61
C THR A 81 7.59 -21.35 -16.46
N LEU A 82 8.20 -20.44 -15.67
CA LEU A 82 9.64 -20.48 -15.40
C LEU A 82 10.03 -21.78 -14.67
N SER A 83 11.17 -22.35 -15.09
CA SER A 83 11.80 -23.48 -14.38
C SER A 83 12.32 -23.03 -12.99
N ALA A 84 12.58 -24.00 -12.13
CA ALA A 84 13.14 -23.73 -10.79
C ALA A 84 14.47 -22.95 -10.86
N SER A 85 15.34 -23.23 -11.83
CA SER A 85 16.60 -22.49 -12.02
C SER A 85 16.36 -21.05 -12.45
N GLN A 86 15.40 -20.80 -13.32
CA GLN A 86 15.04 -19.44 -13.75
C GLN A 86 14.43 -18.63 -12.59
N ARG A 87 13.57 -19.24 -11.77
CA ARG A 87 13.02 -18.59 -10.56
C ARG A 87 14.11 -18.26 -9.55
N ALA A 88 15.11 -19.16 -9.38
CA ALA A 88 16.26 -18.90 -8.53
C ALA A 88 17.12 -17.75 -9.07
N ASP A 89 17.28 -17.60 -10.41
CA ASP A 89 17.97 -16.47 -11.04
C ASP A 89 17.21 -15.16 -10.79
N VAL A 90 15.89 -15.14 -10.95
CA VAL A 90 15.05 -13.97 -10.61
C VAL A 90 15.27 -13.56 -9.16
N LYS A 91 15.17 -14.51 -8.22
CA LYS A 91 15.42 -14.25 -6.78
C LYS A 91 16.81 -13.66 -6.55
N LYS A 92 17.84 -14.22 -7.19
CA LYS A 92 19.21 -13.75 -7.06
C LYS A 92 19.35 -12.31 -7.58
N ARG A 93 18.77 -11.98 -8.73
CA ARG A 93 18.82 -10.62 -9.29
C ARG A 93 18.25 -9.57 -8.35
N PHE A 94 17.12 -9.85 -7.70
CA PHE A 94 16.58 -8.97 -6.67
C PHE A 94 17.48 -8.91 -5.44
N ALA A 95 18.02 -10.05 -4.98
CA ALA A 95 18.90 -10.09 -3.82
C ALA A 95 20.25 -9.37 -4.04
N ASP A 96 20.74 -9.33 -5.27
CA ASP A 96 21.97 -8.62 -5.65
C ASP A 96 21.76 -7.12 -5.89
N SER A 97 20.51 -6.62 -5.80
CA SER A 97 20.13 -5.23 -6.05
C SER A 97 19.62 -4.54 -4.78
N SER A 98 19.45 -3.22 -4.83
CA SER A 98 18.76 -2.47 -3.79
C SER A 98 17.22 -2.53 -3.91
N VAL A 99 16.70 -3.22 -4.93
CA VAL A 99 15.27 -3.26 -5.25
C VAL A 99 14.60 -4.47 -4.61
N THR A 100 13.48 -4.25 -3.94
CA THR A 100 12.65 -5.29 -3.36
C THR A 100 11.58 -5.75 -4.37
N CYS A 101 11.50 -7.05 -4.65
CA CYS A 101 10.32 -7.63 -5.27
C CYS A 101 9.19 -7.66 -4.24
N VAL A 102 8.30 -6.67 -4.27
CA VAL A 102 7.23 -6.53 -3.28
C VAL A 102 6.18 -7.60 -3.47
N GLY A 103 5.83 -7.90 -4.71
CA GLY A 103 4.78 -8.86 -5.01
C GLY A 103 4.48 -9.01 -6.48
N TYR A 104 3.39 -9.70 -6.73
CA TYR A 104 2.88 -9.94 -8.07
C TYR A 104 1.45 -9.39 -8.21
N GLY A 105 1.20 -8.56 -9.22
CA GLY A 105 -0.11 -8.01 -9.55
C GLY A 105 -0.84 -8.86 -10.57
N ALA A 106 -1.71 -9.75 -10.14
CA ALA A 106 -2.50 -10.60 -11.01
C ALA A 106 -3.91 -10.06 -11.26
N ASN A 107 -4.57 -10.62 -12.28
CA ASN A 107 -5.95 -10.29 -12.64
C ASN A 107 -6.93 -11.39 -12.23
N PHE A 108 -6.64 -12.14 -11.15
CA PHE A 108 -7.59 -13.13 -10.62
C PHE A 108 -8.76 -12.47 -9.92
N GLU A 109 -9.96 -12.96 -10.22
CA GLU A 109 -11.25 -12.41 -9.86
C GLU A 109 -12.17 -13.51 -9.31
N TYR A 110 -13.07 -13.15 -8.38
CA TYR A 110 -13.87 -14.17 -7.69
C TYR A 110 -15.37 -13.90 -7.74
N HIS A 111 -15.81 -12.91 -8.52
CA HIS A 111 -17.19 -12.44 -8.57
C HIS A 111 -18.07 -13.18 -9.59
N SER A 112 -17.47 -13.94 -10.51
CA SER A 112 -18.19 -14.55 -11.63
C SER A 112 -19.29 -15.52 -11.14
N PRO A 113 -20.49 -15.51 -11.76
CA PRO A 113 -21.50 -16.55 -11.56
C PRO A 113 -21.03 -17.94 -12.01
N ASP A 114 -20.10 -17.99 -12.96
CA ASP A 114 -19.49 -19.23 -13.42
C ASP A 114 -18.49 -19.79 -12.40
N GLN A 115 -18.87 -20.87 -11.72
CA GLN A 115 -18.05 -21.51 -10.70
C GLN A 115 -16.76 -22.13 -11.27
N ALA A 116 -16.74 -22.53 -12.54
CA ALA A 116 -15.52 -23.03 -13.17
C ALA A 116 -14.50 -21.91 -13.36
N ALA A 117 -14.95 -20.70 -13.74
CA ALA A 117 -14.09 -19.51 -13.80
C ALA A 117 -13.55 -19.13 -12.42
N VAL A 118 -14.37 -19.14 -11.38
CA VAL A 118 -13.93 -18.87 -9.99
C VAL A 118 -12.89 -19.89 -9.56
N ARG A 119 -13.11 -21.19 -9.77
CA ARG A 119 -12.15 -22.25 -9.43
C ARG A 119 -10.82 -22.06 -10.17
N LYS A 120 -10.84 -21.78 -11.46
CA LYS A 120 -9.65 -21.48 -12.27
C LYS A 120 -8.85 -20.31 -11.67
N ASN A 121 -9.53 -19.27 -11.23
CA ASN A 121 -8.87 -18.09 -10.62
C ASN A 121 -8.28 -18.41 -9.25
N ILE A 122 -8.93 -19.25 -8.44
CA ILE A 122 -8.38 -19.72 -7.17
C ILE A 122 -7.09 -20.53 -7.40
N GLU A 123 -7.10 -21.48 -8.33
CA GLU A 123 -5.91 -22.28 -8.63
C GLU A 123 -4.78 -21.45 -9.26
N GLY A 124 -5.12 -20.50 -10.14
CA GLY A 124 -4.18 -19.54 -10.66
C GLY A 124 -3.53 -18.69 -9.56
N THR A 125 -4.34 -18.22 -8.58
CA THR A 125 -3.83 -17.48 -7.42
C THR A 125 -2.82 -18.31 -6.64
N LYS A 126 -3.10 -19.59 -6.37
CA LYS A 126 -2.17 -20.49 -5.66
C LYS A 126 -0.87 -20.69 -6.43
N ALA A 127 -0.94 -20.90 -7.75
CA ALA A 127 0.26 -21.05 -8.58
C ALA A 127 1.16 -19.81 -8.56
N TYR A 128 0.58 -18.60 -8.58
CA TYR A 128 1.37 -17.36 -8.46
C TYR A 128 1.85 -17.08 -7.03
N LEU A 129 1.17 -17.58 -5.99
CA LEU A 129 1.70 -17.55 -4.63
C LEU A 129 2.96 -18.39 -4.50
N ASP A 130 3.00 -19.58 -5.13
CA ASP A 130 4.22 -20.41 -5.20
C ASP A 130 5.34 -19.68 -5.95
N LEU A 131 5.03 -19.08 -7.09
CA LEU A 131 6.00 -18.24 -7.81
C LEU A 131 6.53 -17.11 -6.92
N CYS A 132 5.67 -16.35 -6.24
CA CYS A 132 6.06 -15.28 -5.33
C CYS A 132 7.05 -15.78 -4.27
N LYS A 133 6.75 -16.89 -3.61
CA LYS A 133 7.62 -17.51 -2.62
C LYS A 133 9.00 -17.85 -3.20
N GLU A 134 9.04 -18.46 -4.38
CA GLU A 134 10.26 -18.93 -5.01
C GLU A 134 11.16 -17.79 -5.52
N ILE A 135 10.57 -16.69 -6.01
CA ILE A 135 11.31 -15.50 -6.44
C ILE A 135 11.66 -14.53 -5.30
N GLY A 136 11.22 -14.81 -4.06
CA GLY A 136 11.48 -13.98 -2.89
C GLY A 136 10.54 -12.80 -2.70
N ALA A 137 9.42 -12.75 -3.42
CA ALA A 137 8.33 -11.80 -3.19
C ALA A 137 7.49 -12.20 -1.97
N THR A 138 6.70 -11.27 -1.43
CA THR A 138 5.97 -11.49 -0.18
C THR A 138 4.48 -11.78 -0.36
N GLY A 139 3.96 -11.70 -1.58
CA GLY A 139 2.55 -11.99 -1.84
C GLY A 139 2.06 -11.60 -3.21
N ILE A 140 0.76 -11.79 -3.41
CA ILE A 140 0.07 -11.53 -4.67
C ILE A 140 -1.06 -10.51 -4.45
N LYS A 141 -1.24 -9.61 -5.42
CA LYS A 141 -2.40 -8.75 -5.52
C LYS A 141 -3.45 -9.41 -6.41
N VAL A 142 -4.70 -9.45 -5.95
CA VAL A 142 -5.88 -9.96 -6.63
C VAL A 142 -7.02 -8.94 -6.58
N LYS A 143 -8.12 -9.16 -7.31
CA LYS A 143 -9.25 -8.24 -7.38
C LYS A 143 -10.56 -8.93 -7.02
N PRO A 144 -11.53 -8.26 -6.36
CA PRO A 144 -12.93 -8.74 -6.31
C PRO A 144 -13.60 -8.61 -7.68
N ASN A 145 -13.41 -7.53 -8.33
CA ASN A 145 -13.63 -7.06 -9.71
C ASN A 145 -15.08 -6.95 -10.20
N GLY A 146 -16.09 -7.17 -9.37
CA GLY A 146 -17.47 -6.86 -9.73
C GLY A 146 -18.50 -7.35 -8.73
N ILE A 147 -19.72 -6.83 -8.90
CA ILE A 147 -20.94 -7.36 -8.31
C ILE A 147 -21.97 -7.39 -9.43
N PRO A 148 -22.17 -8.57 -10.07
CA PRO A 148 -23.09 -8.72 -11.19
C PRO A 148 -24.52 -8.45 -10.77
N ASN A 149 -25.26 -7.73 -11.61
CA ASN A 149 -26.66 -7.35 -11.32
C ASN A 149 -27.62 -8.56 -11.29
N GLU A 150 -27.28 -9.64 -12.01
CA GLU A 150 -28.08 -10.86 -12.11
C GLU A 150 -27.96 -11.81 -10.91
N VAL A 151 -27.03 -11.52 -10.00
CA VAL A 151 -26.82 -12.29 -8.76
C VAL A 151 -27.09 -11.41 -7.56
N PRO A 152 -27.83 -11.88 -6.54
CA PRO A 152 -27.99 -11.12 -5.30
C PRO A 152 -26.64 -10.69 -4.73
N ARG A 153 -26.48 -9.40 -4.41
CA ARG A 153 -25.25 -8.78 -3.93
C ARG A 153 -24.58 -9.58 -2.80
N GLU A 154 -25.37 -10.03 -1.85
CA GLU A 154 -24.90 -10.76 -0.67
C GLU A 154 -24.28 -12.12 -1.03
N LYS A 155 -24.83 -12.77 -2.07
CA LYS A 155 -24.27 -14.04 -2.59
C LYS A 155 -22.92 -13.81 -3.24
N THR A 156 -22.77 -12.76 -4.04
CA THR A 156 -21.49 -12.41 -4.67
C THR A 156 -20.45 -12.04 -3.60
N ILE A 157 -20.81 -11.24 -2.62
CA ILE A 157 -19.92 -10.88 -1.49
C ILE A 157 -19.46 -12.13 -0.73
N ALA A 158 -20.38 -13.04 -0.40
CA ALA A 158 -20.05 -14.28 0.28
C ALA A 158 -19.14 -15.19 -0.55
N GLN A 159 -19.36 -15.27 -1.87
CA GLN A 159 -18.52 -16.04 -2.79
C GLN A 159 -17.10 -15.48 -2.87
N ILE A 160 -16.95 -14.15 -2.99
CA ILE A 160 -15.65 -13.47 -2.99
C ILE A 160 -14.92 -13.76 -1.68
N ALA A 161 -15.58 -13.57 -0.54
CA ALA A 161 -14.98 -13.80 0.77
C ALA A 161 -14.57 -15.27 0.98
N ALA A 162 -15.39 -16.23 0.56
CA ALA A 162 -15.07 -17.67 0.61
C ALA A 162 -13.84 -18.02 -0.24
N SER A 163 -13.76 -17.47 -1.45
CA SER A 163 -12.62 -17.66 -2.36
C SER A 163 -11.33 -17.04 -1.77
N LEU A 164 -11.43 -15.85 -1.18
CA LEU A 164 -10.32 -15.18 -0.50
C LEU A 164 -9.86 -15.96 0.73
N ASN A 165 -10.78 -16.55 1.50
CA ASN A 165 -10.43 -17.39 2.65
C ASN A 165 -9.71 -18.68 2.20
N GLU A 166 -10.16 -19.33 1.11
CA GLU A 166 -9.45 -20.50 0.57
C GLU A 166 -8.03 -20.15 0.13
N CYS A 167 -7.88 -19.10 -0.68
CA CYS A 167 -6.57 -18.64 -1.12
C CYS A 167 -5.72 -18.14 0.06
N GLY A 168 -6.32 -17.45 1.02
CA GLY A 168 -5.66 -16.93 2.22
C GLY A 168 -5.11 -18.03 3.10
N LYS A 169 -5.89 -19.09 3.33
CA LYS A 169 -5.40 -20.26 4.06
C LYS A 169 -4.16 -20.87 3.39
N TYR A 170 -4.20 -21.01 2.05
CA TYR A 170 -3.04 -21.48 1.28
C TYR A 170 -1.83 -20.55 1.45
N ALA A 171 -2.04 -19.23 1.24
CA ALA A 171 -1.00 -18.22 1.38
C ALA A 171 -0.36 -18.24 2.77
N GLY A 172 -1.17 -18.27 3.84
CA GLY A 172 -0.69 -18.33 5.22
C GLY A 172 0.18 -19.54 5.52
N ASN A 173 -0.19 -20.71 4.98
CA ASN A 173 0.58 -21.96 5.14
C ASN A 173 1.98 -21.90 4.51
N ILE A 174 2.19 -21.07 3.48
CA ILE A 174 3.49 -20.93 2.79
C ILE A 174 4.19 -19.61 3.11
N GLY A 175 3.66 -18.82 4.06
CA GLY A 175 4.25 -17.54 4.50
C GLY A 175 4.07 -16.40 3.49
N GLN A 176 3.00 -16.43 2.71
CA GLN A 176 2.66 -15.42 1.71
C GLN A 176 1.41 -14.63 2.11
N VAL A 177 1.16 -13.51 1.44
CA VAL A 177 0.03 -12.59 1.68
C VAL A 177 -0.79 -12.42 0.41
N ILE A 178 -2.12 -12.38 0.56
CA ILE A 178 -3.04 -11.94 -0.48
C ILE A 178 -3.39 -10.48 -0.25
N ARG A 179 -3.20 -9.64 -1.26
CA ARG A 179 -3.53 -8.22 -1.27
C ARG A 179 -4.74 -7.99 -2.17
N VAL A 180 -5.88 -7.71 -1.56
CA VAL A 180 -7.13 -7.51 -2.30
C VAL A 180 -7.25 -6.04 -2.67
N GLU A 181 -7.07 -5.75 -3.95
CA GLU A 181 -7.17 -4.40 -4.48
C GLU A 181 -8.61 -3.89 -4.41
N VAL A 182 -8.82 -2.69 -3.92
CA VAL A 182 -10.10 -1.98 -3.98
C VAL A 182 -10.39 -1.61 -5.43
N HIS A 183 -10.98 -2.55 -6.17
CA HIS A 183 -11.13 -2.47 -7.63
C HIS A 183 -12.43 -3.13 -8.11
N GLY A 184 -12.90 -2.69 -9.28
CA GLY A 184 -13.98 -3.33 -10.05
C GLY A 184 -15.32 -2.63 -9.95
N ASN A 185 -16.20 -2.93 -10.91
CA ASN A 185 -17.51 -2.32 -11.02
C ASN A 185 -18.35 -2.62 -9.77
N ILE A 186 -18.85 -1.60 -9.10
CA ILE A 186 -19.60 -1.65 -7.84
C ILE A 186 -18.74 -2.19 -6.67
N SER A 187 -17.95 -3.26 -6.89
CA SER A 187 -17.13 -3.87 -5.82
C SER A 187 -16.10 -2.93 -5.22
N GLN A 188 -15.59 -1.93 -5.97
CA GLN A 188 -14.64 -0.94 -5.46
C GLN A 188 -15.24 0.08 -4.49
N GLU A 189 -16.55 0.16 -4.37
CA GLU A 189 -17.19 1.00 -3.37
C GLU A 189 -16.86 0.50 -1.96
N ILE A 190 -16.46 1.42 -1.09
CA ILE A 190 -15.98 1.07 0.26
C ILE A 190 -16.98 0.26 1.09
N PRO A 191 -18.31 0.51 1.06
CA PRO A 191 -19.28 -0.34 1.74
C PRO A 191 -19.26 -1.80 1.28
N ASN A 192 -18.99 -2.05 -0.02
CA ASN A 192 -18.91 -3.40 -0.58
C ASN A 192 -17.59 -4.09 -0.17
N MET A 193 -16.47 -3.39 -0.26
CA MET A 193 -15.18 -3.89 0.24
C MET A 193 -15.25 -4.22 1.73
N LYS A 194 -15.87 -3.36 2.53
CA LYS A 194 -16.10 -3.60 3.96
C LYS A 194 -16.91 -4.88 4.17
N ALA A 195 -18.03 -5.07 3.46
CA ALA A 195 -18.88 -6.25 3.60
C ALA A 195 -18.15 -7.56 3.19
N ILE A 196 -17.24 -7.51 2.20
CA ILE A 196 -16.36 -8.63 1.85
C ILE A 196 -15.41 -8.93 3.01
N PHE A 197 -14.69 -7.92 3.52
CA PHE A 197 -13.68 -8.11 4.56
C PHE A 197 -14.27 -8.45 5.94
N GLU A 198 -15.53 -8.16 6.22
CA GLU A 198 -16.24 -8.62 7.41
C GLU A 198 -16.48 -10.14 7.41
N GLN A 199 -16.41 -10.80 6.23
CA GLN A 199 -16.52 -12.25 6.05
C GLN A 199 -15.17 -12.94 5.80
N VAL A 200 -14.08 -12.16 5.64
CA VAL A 200 -12.72 -12.71 5.53
C VAL A 200 -12.20 -13.04 6.92
N THR A 201 -11.79 -14.29 7.13
CA THR A 201 -11.29 -14.83 8.40
C THR A 201 -9.78 -15.05 8.41
N GLU A 202 -9.17 -15.18 7.23
CA GLU A 202 -7.75 -15.48 7.09
C GLU A 202 -6.87 -14.24 7.26
N LYS A 203 -5.93 -14.31 8.21
CA LYS A 203 -5.03 -13.18 8.54
C LYS A 203 -4.05 -12.82 7.42
N SER A 204 -3.79 -13.75 6.52
CA SER A 204 -2.95 -13.57 5.32
C SER A 204 -3.66 -12.81 4.20
N VAL A 205 -4.95 -12.52 4.33
CA VAL A 205 -5.71 -11.69 3.38
C VAL A 205 -5.76 -10.26 3.90
N LYS A 206 -5.27 -9.33 3.11
CA LYS A 206 -5.14 -7.91 3.43
C LYS A 206 -5.76 -7.06 2.32
N MET A 207 -6.19 -5.87 2.66
CA MET A 207 -6.70 -4.89 1.71
C MET A 207 -5.55 -4.08 1.13
N CYS A 208 -5.52 -3.93 -0.19
CA CYS A 208 -4.69 -2.98 -0.92
C CYS A 208 -5.59 -1.82 -1.34
N TRP A 209 -5.45 -0.67 -0.67
CA TRP A 209 -6.15 0.56 -1.08
C TRP A 209 -5.78 0.91 -2.51
N ASN A 210 -6.74 1.35 -3.31
CA ASN A 210 -6.53 1.87 -4.64
C ASN A 210 -7.29 3.19 -4.76
N CYS A 211 -6.71 4.18 -5.43
CA CYS A 211 -7.27 5.53 -5.50
C CYS A 211 -8.37 5.60 -6.55
N ASN A 212 -9.62 5.49 -6.13
CA ASN A 212 -10.80 5.54 -6.97
C ASN A 212 -11.67 6.75 -6.62
N ASP A 213 -12.41 7.27 -7.58
CA ASP A 213 -13.36 8.37 -7.33
C ASP A 213 -14.43 7.98 -6.30
N GLN A 214 -14.74 6.67 -6.20
CA GLN A 214 -15.69 6.13 -5.22
C GLN A 214 -15.22 6.28 -3.76
N ASP A 215 -13.92 6.46 -3.53
CA ASP A 215 -13.37 6.74 -2.21
C ASP A 215 -13.86 8.08 -1.65
N LEU A 216 -14.22 9.00 -2.56
CA LEU A 216 -14.66 10.36 -2.25
C LEU A 216 -16.18 10.47 -2.06
N LEU A 217 -16.94 9.42 -2.37
CA LEU A 217 -18.39 9.40 -2.17
C LEU A 217 -18.75 9.57 -0.68
N PRO A 218 -19.94 10.10 -0.35
CA PRO A 218 -20.36 10.21 1.05
C PRO A 218 -20.17 8.91 1.82
N PRO A 219 -19.59 8.96 3.05
CA PRO A 219 -19.33 10.16 3.85
C PRO A 219 -17.97 10.84 3.60
N GLY A 220 -17.26 10.53 2.54
CA GLY A 220 -16.01 11.16 2.13
C GLY A 220 -14.73 10.37 2.48
N LEU A 221 -13.59 10.81 1.93
CA LEU A 221 -12.32 10.08 1.97
C LEU A 221 -11.92 9.63 3.38
N GLU A 222 -11.87 10.55 4.35
CA GLU A 222 -11.42 10.22 5.71
C GLU A 222 -12.32 9.18 6.38
N ALA A 223 -13.62 9.32 6.25
CA ALA A 223 -14.58 8.38 6.86
C ALA A 223 -14.52 7.00 6.18
N ASN A 224 -14.46 6.97 4.85
CA ASN A 224 -14.31 5.75 4.05
C ASN A 224 -13.01 5.02 4.42
N PHE A 225 -11.86 5.73 4.42
CA PHE A 225 -10.56 5.21 4.84
C PHE A 225 -10.61 4.62 6.27
N ASN A 226 -11.13 5.39 7.24
CA ASN A 226 -11.20 4.95 8.63
C ASN A 226 -12.08 3.72 8.84
N SER A 227 -13.11 3.51 7.99
CA SER A 227 -14.02 2.37 8.08
C SER A 227 -13.36 1.04 7.74
N VAL A 228 -12.26 1.06 6.94
CA VAL A 228 -11.59 -0.15 6.41
C VAL A 228 -10.11 -0.27 6.77
N LYS A 229 -9.47 0.77 7.31
CA LYS A 229 -8.02 0.80 7.58
C LYS A 229 -7.48 -0.35 8.44
N LYS A 230 -8.33 -1.00 9.25
CA LYS A 230 -7.94 -2.16 10.08
C LYS A 230 -7.55 -3.39 9.25
N TRP A 231 -7.94 -3.45 7.98
CA TRP A 231 -7.63 -4.55 7.07
C TRP A 231 -6.48 -4.24 6.11
N PHE A 232 -5.93 -3.01 6.13
CA PHE A 232 -4.84 -2.65 5.23
C PHE A 232 -3.64 -3.59 5.38
N GLY A 233 -3.09 -3.95 4.21
CA GLY A 233 -1.84 -4.68 4.09
C GLY A 233 -0.64 -3.75 4.00
N ASP A 234 0.42 -4.28 3.45
CA ASP A 234 1.71 -3.63 3.29
C ASP A 234 1.88 -2.92 1.93
N THR A 235 0.82 -2.88 1.10
CA THR A 235 0.82 -2.19 -0.19
C THR A 235 -0.44 -1.36 -0.40
N VAL A 236 -0.26 -0.25 -1.12
CA VAL A 236 -1.31 0.67 -1.59
C VAL A 236 -1.00 1.00 -3.05
N HIS A 237 -2.01 1.02 -3.92
CA HIS A 237 -1.87 1.49 -5.29
C HIS A 237 -2.26 2.96 -5.39
N ILE A 238 -1.45 3.74 -6.08
CA ILE A 238 -1.71 5.12 -6.43
C ILE A 238 -1.47 5.35 -7.92
N ARG A 239 -2.04 6.42 -8.45
CA ARG A 239 -1.67 6.99 -9.75
C ARG A 239 -0.62 8.08 -9.55
N GLU A 240 -0.28 8.78 -10.60
CA GLU A 240 0.63 9.94 -10.53
C GLU A 240 0.10 10.97 -9.54
N LEU A 241 0.94 11.33 -8.57
CA LEU A 241 0.55 12.14 -7.41
C LEU A 241 0.24 13.61 -7.74
N ASN A 242 0.74 14.09 -8.87
CA ASN A 242 0.59 15.46 -9.36
C ASN A 242 -0.32 15.57 -10.59
N VAL A 243 -1.10 14.52 -10.89
CA VAL A 243 -2.01 14.46 -12.04
C VAL A 243 -3.43 14.19 -11.58
N GLY A 244 -4.40 14.92 -12.16
CA GLY A 244 -5.81 14.79 -11.82
C GLY A 244 -6.22 15.51 -10.52
N GLU A 245 -7.43 15.21 -10.03
CA GLU A 245 -8.06 15.92 -8.92
C GLU A 245 -8.19 15.06 -7.64
N TYR A 246 -7.66 13.83 -7.66
CA TYR A 246 -7.73 12.98 -6.47
C TYR A 246 -6.92 13.62 -5.32
N PRO A 247 -7.47 13.72 -4.08
CA PRO A 247 -6.84 14.45 -2.97
C PRO A 247 -5.68 13.67 -2.33
N TYR A 248 -4.59 13.47 -3.10
CA TYR A 248 -3.45 12.67 -2.67
C TYR A 248 -2.77 13.20 -1.39
N GLN A 249 -2.73 14.53 -1.19
CA GLN A 249 -2.16 15.09 0.04
C GLN A 249 -2.96 14.64 1.27
N ASP A 250 -4.30 14.67 1.18
CA ASP A 250 -5.16 14.23 2.30
C ASP A 250 -5.01 12.74 2.54
N LEU A 251 -4.94 11.93 1.48
CA LEU A 251 -4.68 10.49 1.59
C LEU A 251 -3.34 10.21 2.26
N MET A 252 -2.25 10.89 1.84
CA MET A 252 -0.93 10.72 2.46
C MET A 252 -0.95 11.14 3.93
N ASN A 253 -1.65 12.21 4.29
CA ASN A 253 -1.84 12.63 5.68
C ASN A 253 -2.52 11.55 6.53
N LEU A 254 -3.53 10.84 5.97
CA LEU A 254 -4.20 9.74 6.66
C LEU A 254 -3.24 8.56 6.90
N PHE A 255 -2.42 8.20 5.92
CA PHE A 255 -1.40 7.15 6.07
C PHE A 255 -0.31 7.55 7.08
N VAL A 256 0.18 8.80 7.06
CA VAL A 256 1.13 9.31 8.05
C VAL A 256 0.54 9.25 9.45
N LYS A 257 -0.73 9.71 9.63
CA LYS A 257 -1.45 9.70 10.91
C LYS A 257 -1.59 8.30 11.50
N MET A 258 -1.74 7.26 10.67
CA MET A 258 -1.80 5.88 11.13
C MET A 258 -0.43 5.21 11.29
N ASN A 259 0.68 5.93 11.07
CA ASN A 259 2.04 5.38 11.04
C ASN A 259 2.21 4.22 10.05
N TYR A 260 1.61 4.33 8.88
CA TYR A 260 1.77 3.33 7.83
C TYR A 260 3.25 3.24 7.42
N ASP A 261 3.78 2.02 7.28
CA ASP A 261 5.20 1.76 6.96
C ASP A 261 5.37 0.87 5.71
N GLY A 262 4.27 0.64 4.99
CA GLY A 262 4.24 -0.17 3.77
C GLY A 262 4.70 0.56 2.52
N TRP A 263 4.46 -0.08 1.40
CA TRP A 263 4.75 0.41 0.07
C TRP A 263 3.56 1.17 -0.50
N ILE A 264 3.82 2.38 -0.97
CA ILE A 264 2.93 3.13 -1.86
C ILE A 264 3.41 2.82 -3.27
N LEU A 265 2.63 2.08 -4.05
CA LEU A 265 3.01 1.57 -5.36
C LEU A 265 2.36 2.40 -6.46
N LEU A 266 3.19 3.03 -7.28
CA LEU A 266 2.78 3.84 -8.41
C LEU A 266 2.30 2.93 -9.56
N GLU A 267 0.99 2.86 -9.76
CA GLU A 267 0.34 2.25 -10.94
C GLU A 267 0.05 3.36 -11.96
N ALA A 268 1.10 3.92 -12.53
CA ALA A 268 1.03 5.05 -13.45
C ALA A 268 0.22 4.75 -14.71
N ARG A 269 -0.57 5.72 -15.17
CA ARG A 269 -1.47 5.59 -16.33
C ARG A 269 -1.08 6.45 -17.52
N THR A 270 -0.26 7.47 -17.30
CA THR A 270 0.24 8.35 -18.36
C THR A 270 1.36 7.68 -19.17
N GLU A 271 1.72 8.29 -20.30
CA GLU A 271 2.83 7.84 -21.16
C GLU A 271 3.83 8.99 -21.34
N PRO A 272 4.66 9.30 -20.33
CA PRO A 272 5.64 10.37 -20.42
C PRO A 272 6.74 10.04 -21.45
N ALA A 273 7.27 11.05 -22.13
CA ALA A 273 8.37 10.89 -23.07
C ALA A 273 9.66 10.36 -22.39
N ASP A 274 9.91 10.76 -21.13
CA ASP A 274 11.01 10.25 -20.29
C ASP A 274 10.43 9.68 -18.99
N ARG A 275 10.27 8.36 -18.96
CA ARG A 275 9.76 7.65 -17.77
C ARG A 275 10.71 7.73 -16.58
N ILE A 276 12.02 7.85 -16.82
CA ILE A 276 13.00 7.94 -15.73
C ILE A 276 12.88 9.31 -15.03
N ALA A 277 12.75 10.39 -15.82
CA ALA A 277 12.50 11.72 -15.25
C ALA A 277 11.17 11.76 -14.49
N ALA A 278 10.10 11.20 -15.07
CA ALA A 278 8.79 11.13 -14.44
C ALA A 278 8.80 10.33 -13.12
N MET A 279 9.50 9.19 -13.06
CA MET A 279 9.66 8.41 -11.82
C MET A 279 10.37 9.21 -10.72
N LYS A 280 11.43 9.95 -11.06
CA LYS A 280 12.14 10.83 -10.11
C LYS A 280 11.24 11.94 -9.59
N GLU A 281 10.48 12.58 -10.48
CA GLU A 281 9.50 13.59 -10.11
C GLU A 281 8.46 13.04 -9.12
N GLN A 282 7.93 11.85 -9.38
CA GLN A 282 6.97 11.21 -8.46
C GLN A 282 7.59 10.95 -7.08
N LEU A 283 8.87 10.56 -7.02
CA LEU A 283 9.56 10.36 -5.74
C LEU A 283 9.72 11.68 -4.97
N GLU A 284 10.05 12.78 -5.67
CA GLU A 284 10.16 14.11 -5.06
C GLU A 284 8.80 14.59 -4.52
N VAL A 285 7.73 14.46 -5.31
CA VAL A 285 6.36 14.80 -4.90
C VAL A 285 5.94 13.96 -3.69
N PHE A 286 6.17 12.66 -3.73
CA PHE A 286 5.86 11.75 -2.63
C PHE A 286 6.58 12.16 -1.33
N ASN A 287 7.90 12.36 -1.38
CA ASN A 287 8.70 12.75 -0.22
C ASN A 287 8.21 14.07 0.39
N LYS A 288 7.84 15.04 -0.45
CA LYS A 288 7.26 16.31 0.00
C LYS A 288 5.91 16.09 0.71
N MET A 289 5.04 15.26 0.14
CA MET A 289 3.72 14.99 0.73
C MET A 289 3.78 14.32 2.10
N ILE A 290 4.77 13.45 2.32
CA ILE A 290 4.92 12.72 3.59
C ILE A 290 5.87 13.40 4.60
N GLY A 291 6.38 14.59 4.29
CA GLY A 291 7.26 15.33 5.17
C GLY A 291 8.69 14.78 5.28
N ASN A 292 9.18 14.09 4.25
CA ASN A 292 10.53 13.50 4.18
C ASN A 292 11.49 14.28 3.25
N ALA A 293 11.02 15.39 2.64
CA ALA A 293 11.81 16.25 1.75
C ALA A 293 12.77 17.16 2.52
#